data_a6fe127b8298d4c121ce4090b2c35d72
#
_entry.id   a6fe127b8298d4c121ce4090b2c35d72
#
_cell.length_a   1.000
_cell.length_b   1.000
_cell.length_c   1.000
_cell.angle_alpha   90.00
_cell.angle_beta   90.00
_cell.angle_gamma   90.00
#
_symmetry.space_group_name_H-M   'P 1'
#
loop_
_entity.id
_entity.type
_entity.pdbx_description
1 polymer ?
#
loop_
_entity_poly.entity_id
_entity_poly.type
_entity_poly.pdbx_seq_one_letter_code
_entity_poly.pdbx_strand_id
1 'polypeptide(L)'
;MNCGPSIDGIAEVNKINRGVNRDIKDFFMKYWPEYGAHGTLFPDSVEYLYESIRYFYEDLKYPFDIKIGLGTVWNEEAANKLEKQLGLLCNYLVKNPKFSIPSVFIKDLSKFGSEAIDDPNFNCLGNQGGAVYDIDGKQYSCETLMPLVHGLKKSIEINNLNRLMREYATDAECRKCPALAICPTCPSMNIKYRGTSNKSATLTTTCKAFKVQLKMSAYLFMLKYEDYIMRGSDVPSFVLDNLEGSTRILSNLSL
;
A
#
# COMPACT_ATOMS: atom_id res chain seq x y z
N MET A 1 -7.12 22.14 -7.09
CA MET A 1 -6.93 20.85 -7.76
C MET A 1 -5.58 20.32 -7.34
N ASN A 2 -5.50 19.21 -6.60
CA ASN A 2 -4.22 18.67 -6.15
C ASN A 2 -3.72 17.70 -7.22
N CYS A 3 -2.65 18.06 -7.92
CA CYS A 3 -2.02 17.23 -8.93
C CYS A 3 -0.64 16.80 -8.45
N GLY A 4 -0.54 15.58 -7.93
CA GLY A 4 0.75 14.96 -7.63
C GLY A 4 1.21 14.07 -8.79
N PRO A 5 2.53 14.02 -9.10
CA PRO A 5 3.03 13.12 -10.12
C PRO A 5 2.97 11.67 -9.66
N SER A 6 2.61 10.78 -10.58
CA SER A 6 2.75 9.34 -10.38
C SER A 6 4.15 8.91 -10.82
N ILE A 7 5.07 8.80 -9.87
CA ILE A 7 6.47 8.37 -10.07
C ILE A 7 6.74 7.24 -9.10
N ASP A 8 7.13 6.06 -9.61
CA ASP A 8 7.25 4.86 -8.76
C ASP A 8 8.61 4.73 -8.06
N GLY A 9 9.60 5.55 -8.46
CA GLY A 9 10.95 5.51 -7.89
C GLY A 9 11.99 6.17 -8.79
N ILE A 10 13.21 5.65 -8.76
CA ILE A 10 14.29 6.02 -9.68
C ILE A 10 13.93 5.72 -11.14
N ALA A 11 14.74 6.16 -12.08
CA ALA A 11 14.47 6.02 -13.52
C ALA A 11 14.22 4.57 -13.94
N GLU A 12 15.00 3.63 -13.42
CA GLU A 12 14.87 2.18 -13.66
C GLU A 12 13.51 1.65 -13.26
N VAL A 13 13.00 2.06 -12.10
CA VAL A 13 11.68 1.66 -11.60
C VAL A 13 10.58 2.18 -12.51
N ASN A 14 10.64 3.44 -12.92
CA ASN A 14 9.66 4.02 -13.84
C ASN A 14 9.68 3.33 -15.21
N LYS A 15 10.86 2.92 -15.68
CA LYS A 15 11.00 2.13 -16.90
C LYS A 15 10.36 0.74 -16.77
N ILE A 16 10.61 0.04 -15.68
CA ILE A 16 10.03 -1.30 -15.39
C ILE A 16 8.51 -1.21 -15.27
N ASN A 17 8.02 -0.30 -14.44
CA ASN A 17 6.60 -0.26 -14.05
C ASN A 17 5.72 0.43 -15.08
N ARG A 18 6.23 1.45 -15.78
CA ARG A 18 5.44 2.35 -16.63
C ARG A 18 5.90 2.41 -18.07
N GLY A 19 7.02 1.78 -18.41
CA GLY A 19 7.62 1.86 -19.74
C GLY A 19 8.12 3.27 -20.12
N VAL A 20 8.26 4.16 -19.14
CA VAL A 20 8.62 5.56 -19.36
C VAL A 20 10.12 5.77 -19.21
N ASN A 21 10.75 6.25 -20.30
CA ASN A 21 12.17 6.59 -20.30
C ASN A 21 12.44 8.08 -20.01
N ARG A 22 11.39 8.91 -19.86
CA ARG A 22 11.54 10.33 -19.58
C ARG A 22 11.49 10.59 -18.10
N ASP A 23 12.47 11.34 -17.62
CA ASP A 23 12.46 11.85 -16.26
C ASP A 23 11.51 13.06 -16.20
N ILE A 24 10.31 12.83 -15.65
CA ILE A 24 9.28 13.86 -15.52
C ILE A 24 9.40 14.62 -14.19
N LYS A 25 10.32 14.19 -13.30
CA LYS A 25 10.47 14.76 -11.96
C LYS A 25 10.77 16.26 -12.00
N ASP A 26 11.69 16.69 -12.87
CA ASP A 26 12.12 18.09 -12.94
C ASP A 26 10.97 19.03 -13.28
N PHE A 27 10.05 18.57 -14.15
CA PHE A 27 8.84 19.32 -14.46
C PHE A 27 7.95 19.50 -13.22
N PHE A 28 7.68 18.43 -12.46
CA PHE A 28 6.83 18.50 -11.29
C PHE A 28 7.49 19.24 -10.13
N MET A 29 8.77 19.04 -9.90
CA MET A 29 9.53 19.78 -8.89
C MET A 29 9.57 21.28 -9.17
N LYS A 30 9.62 21.66 -10.45
CA LYS A 30 9.62 23.06 -10.86
C LYS A 30 8.26 23.74 -10.67
N TYR A 31 7.18 23.06 -11.04
CA TYR A 31 5.84 23.67 -11.10
C TYR A 31 4.94 23.31 -9.92
N TRP A 32 5.21 22.22 -9.20
CA TRP A 32 4.44 21.75 -8.05
C TRP A 32 5.34 21.17 -6.95
N PRO A 33 6.27 21.95 -6.41
CA PRO A 33 7.26 21.46 -5.44
C PRO A 33 6.64 20.97 -4.12
N GLU A 34 5.44 21.45 -3.78
CA GLU A 34 4.75 21.13 -2.52
C GLU A 34 3.96 19.83 -2.53
N TYR A 35 3.70 19.24 -3.72
CA TYR A 35 2.75 18.12 -3.81
C TYR A 35 3.34 16.73 -3.67
N GLY A 36 4.63 16.57 -3.73
CA GLY A 36 5.27 15.26 -3.63
C GLY A 36 4.87 14.26 -4.72
N ALA A 37 5.65 13.21 -4.86
CA ALA A 37 5.39 12.12 -5.78
C ALA A 37 4.68 10.95 -5.08
N HIS A 38 3.81 10.27 -5.83
CA HIS A 38 3.13 9.05 -5.39
C HIS A 38 3.54 7.88 -6.28
N GLY A 39 4.02 6.80 -5.66
CA GLY A 39 4.46 5.61 -6.36
C GLY A 39 3.66 4.37 -5.99
N THR A 40 3.75 3.38 -6.87
CA THR A 40 3.23 2.03 -6.64
C THR A 40 4.38 1.04 -6.71
N LEU A 41 4.54 0.25 -5.66
CA LEU A 41 5.54 -0.80 -5.58
C LEU A 41 5.00 -2.09 -6.18
N PHE A 42 5.70 -2.62 -7.19
CA PHE A 42 5.40 -3.89 -7.82
C PHE A 42 6.49 -4.92 -7.52
N PRO A 43 6.19 -6.23 -7.64
CA PRO A 43 7.15 -7.30 -7.40
C PRO A 43 8.44 -7.17 -8.21
N ASP A 44 8.32 -6.78 -9.50
CA ASP A 44 9.44 -6.70 -10.44
C ASP A 44 10.40 -5.55 -10.15
N SER A 45 9.98 -4.57 -9.36
CA SER A 45 10.79 -3.40 -9.00
C SER A 45 11.10 -3.31 -7.50
N VAL A 46 10.74 -4.32 -6.72
CA VAL A 46 10.87 -4.31 -5.26
C VAL A 46 12.31 -4.11 -4.77
N GLU A 47 13.29 -4.60 -5.50
CA GLU A 47 14.70 -4.49 -5.13
C GLU A 47 15.24 -3.04 -5.12
N TYR A 48 14.55 -2.11 -5.79
CA TYR A 48 14.92 -0.69 -5.84
C TYR A 48 14.19 0.17 -4.81
N LEU A 49 13.38 -0.41 -3.92
CA LEU A 49 12.56 0.35 -2.97
C LEU A 49 13.38 1.25 -2.05
N TYR A 50 14.42 0.70 -1.42
CA TYR A 50 15.29 1.44 -0.51
C TYR A 50 16.01 2.58 -1.22
N GLU A 51 16.59 2.30 -2.38
CA GLU A 51 17.30 3.29 -3.20
C GLU A 51 16.35 4.41 -3.66
N SER A 52 15.15 4.06 -4.13
CA SER A 52 14.15 5.04 -4.54
C SER A 52 13.76 5.98 -3.41
N ILE A 53 13.48 5.48 -2.22
CA ILE A 53 13.10 6.33 -1.07
C ILE A 53 14.26 7.25 -0.67
N ARG A 54 15.49 6.73 -0.63
CA ARG A 54 16.66 7.55 -0.34
C ARG A 54 16.86 8.65 -1.35
N TYR A 55 16.79 8.33 -2.64
CA TYR A 55 16.92 9.28 -3.73
C TYR A 55 15.94 10.44 -3.59
N PHE A 56 14.67 10.16 -3.32
CA PHE A 56 13.67 11.21 -3.10
C PHE A 56 13.94 12.04 -1.84
N TYR A 57 14.35 11.40 -0.75
CA TYR A 57 14.53 12.08 0.53
C TYR A 57 15.86 12.85 0.63
N GLU A 58 16.95 12.29 0.12
CA GLU A 58 18.29 12.86 0.28
C GLU A 58 18.68 13.74 -0.91
N ASP A 59 18.53 13.23 -2.14
CA ASP A 59 19.04 13.89 -3.34
C ASP A 59 18.04 14.92 -3.87
N LEU A 60 16.78 14.53 -4.05
CA LEU A 60 15.75 15.41 -4.56
C LEU A 60 15.15 16.32 -3.49
N LYS A 61 15.17 15.90 -2.21
CA LYS A 61 14.47 16.58 -1.09
C LYS A 61 13.00 16.84 -1.42
N TYR A 62 12.38 15.90 -2.11
CA TYR A 62 11.02 15.98 -2.61
C TYR A 62 10.15 14.94 -1.89
N PRO A 63 8.96 15.32 -1.40
CA PRO A 63 8.09 14.38 -0.73
C PRO A 63 7.76 13.18 -1.62
N PHE A 64 7.91 11.99 -1.09
CA PHE A 64 7.63 10.76 -1.81
C PHE A 64 6.87 9.77 -0.94
N ASP A 65 5.74 9.32 -1.44
CA ASP A 65 4.93 8.29 -0.82
C ASP A 65 4.75 7.10 -1.76
N ILE A 66 4.94 5.89 -1.27
CA ILE A 66 4.85 4.66 -2.07
C ILE A 66 4.01 3.62 -1.34
N LYS A 67 3.14 2.94 -2.10
CA LYS A 67 2.23 1.89 -1.60
C LYS A 67 2.44 0.61 -2.38
N ILE A 68 2.20 -0.53 -1.74
CA ILE A 68 2.19 -1.83 -2.42
C ILE A 68 1.03 -1.89 -3.41
N GLY A 69 1.32 -2.31 -4.64
CA GLY A 69 0.32 -2.54 -5.69
C GLY A 69 -0.66 -3.64 -5.29
N LEU A 70 -1.94 -3.29 -5.16
CA LEU A 70 -2.98 -4.25 -4.82
C LEU A 70 -3.32 -5.15 -6.00
N GLY A 71 -3.58 -6.42 -5.71
CA GLY A 71 -4.00 -7.41 -6.71
C GLY A 71 -2.85 -8.08 -7.46
N THR A 72 -1.64 -7.54 -7.44
CA THR A 72 -0.47 -8.13 -8.10
C THR A 72 -0.01 -9.43 -7.43
N VAL A 73 0.68 -10.26 -8.21
CA VAL A 73 1.18 -11.55 -7.74
C VAL A 73 2.54 -11.38 -7.07
N TRP A 74 2.59 -11.54 -5.74
CA TRP A 74 3.81 -11.57 -4.96
C TRP A 74 4.19 -13.02 -4.66
N ASN A 75 5.18 -13.55 -5.39
CA ASN A 75 5.74 -14.85 -5.09
C ASN A 75 6.66 -14.81 -3.87
N GLU A 76 7.20 -15.95 -3.47
CA GLU A 76 8.10 -16.07 -2.30
C GLU A 76 9.35 -15.20 -2.45
N GLU A 77 9.97 -15.23 -3.62
CA GLU A 77 11.19 -14.45 -3.90
C GLU A 77 10.94 -12.94 -3.75
N ALA A 78 9.86 -12.43 -4.35
CA ALA A 78 9.50 -11.01 -4.26
C ALA A 78 9.14 -10.61 -2.81
N ALA A 79 8.47 -11.48 -2.06
CA ALA A 79 8.17 -11.23 -0.66
C ALA A 79 9.45 -11.18 0.20
N ASN A 80 10.42 -12.07 -0.03
CA ASN A 80 11.70 -12.06 0.65
C ASN A 80 12.54 -10.81 0.28
N LYS A 81 12.52 -10.39 -0.98
CA LYS A 81 13.13 -9.12 -1.41
C LYS A 81 12.46 -7.94 -0.69
N LEU A 82 11.14 -7.93 -0.57
CA LEU A 82 10.41 -6.89 0.15
C LEU A 82 10.81 -6.82 1.63
N GLU A 83 10.91 -7.96 2.31
CA GLU A 83 11.34 -8.01 3.71
C GLU A 83 12.73 -7.40 3.88
N LYS A 84 13.68 -7.76 3.01
CA LYS A 84 15.03 -7.20 3.00
C LYS A 84 15.02 -5.68 2.81
N GLN A 85 14.26 -5.19 1.82
CA GLN A 85 14.19 -3.77 1.51
C GLN A 85 13.55 -2.95 2.65
N LEU A 86 12.48 -3.46 3.24
CA LEU A 86 11.84 -2.83 4.40
C LEU A 86 12.75 -2.86 5.63
N GLY A 87 13.55 -3.92 5.82
CA GLY A 87 14.56 -3.98 6.89
C GLY A 87 15.63 -2.90 6.75
N LEU A 88 16.12 -2.65 5.53
CA LEU A 88 17.03 -1.54 5.25
C LEU A 88 16.38 -0.18 5.56
N LEU A 89 15.11 -0.02 5.17
CA LEU A 89 14.34 1.21 5.45
C LEU A 89 14.08 1.41 6.95
N CYS A 90 13.80 0.36 7.72
CA CYS A 90 13.66 0.48 9.17
C CYS A 90 14.91 1.10 9.80
N ASN A 91 16.07 0.53 9.48
CA ASN A 91 17.35 1.04 9.97
C ASN A 91 17.63 2.47 9.53
N TYR A 92 17.27 2.80 8.29
CA TYR A 92 17.45 4.14 7.75
C TYR A 92 16.55 5.18 8.43
N LEU A 93 15.27 4.88 8.61
CA LEU A 93 14.29 5.79 9.20
C LEU A 93 14.51 6.01 10.71
N VAL A 94 15.02 5.01 11.43
CA VAL A 94 15.40 5.16 12.85
C VAL A 94 16.59 6.10 12.98
N LYS A 95 17.61 5.95 12.12
CA LYS A 95 18.78 6.84 12.09
C LYS A 95 18.49 8.26 11.59
N ASN A 96 17.41 8.43 10.85
CA ASN A 96 17.03 9.70 10.24
C ASN A 96 15.60 10.11 10.62
N PRO A 97 15.32 10.43 11.90
CA PRO A 97 13.97 10.67 12.42
C PRO A 97 13.26 11.88 11.80
N LYS A 98 13.99 12.75 11.08
CA LYS A 98 13.43 13.90 10.35
C LYS A 98 12.59 13.50 9.14
N PHE A 99 12.79 12.30 8.59
CA PHE A 99 12.04 11.83 7.43
C PHE A 99 10.70 11.21 7.85
N SER A 100 9.67 11.48 7.05
CA SER A 100 8.37 10.88 7.24
C SER A 100 8.41 9.38 6.94
N ILE A 101 7.57 8.60 7.65
CA ILE A 101 7.39 7.17 7.36
C ILE A 101 6.54 7.05 6.08
N PRO A 102 7.05 6.44 4.99
CA PRO A 102 6.30 6.25 3.76
C PRO A 102 5.16 5.25 3.95
N SER A 103 4.09 5.35 3.14
CA SER A 103 2.89 4.51 3.25
C SER A 103 3.10 3.05 2.85
N VAL A 104 4.32 2.66 2.45
CA VAL A 104 4.70 1.25 2.38
C VAL A 104 4.74 0.62 3.77
N PHE A 105 4.85 1.40 4.83
CA PHE A 105 4.63 0.96 6.20
C PHE A 105 3.20 1.29 6.65
N ILE A 106 2.59 0.36 7.39
CA ILE A 106 1.26 0.55 7.96
C ILE A 106 1.38 1.41 9.21
N LYS A 107 0.61 2.48 9.26
CA LYS A 107 0.71 3.50 10.33
C LYS A 107 -0.19 3.23 11.53
N ASP A 108 -1.26 2.45 11.34
CA ASP A 108 -2.20 2.07 12.41
C ASP A 108 -2.22 0.55 12.56
N LEU A 109 -1.52 0.07 13.57
CA LEU A 109 -1.38 -1.35 13.91
C LEU A 109 -2.31 -1.77 15.06
N SER A 110 -2.99 -0.81 15.69
CA SER A 110 -3.86 -1.03 16.85
C SER A 110 -5.01 -1.99 16.56
N LYS A 111 -5.47 -1.99 15.31
CA LYS A 111 -6.59 -2.82 14.84
C LYS A 111 -6.23 -4.29 14.55
N PHE A 112 -4.96 -4.68 14.70
CA PHE A 112 -4.57 -6.08 14.53
C PHE A 112 -5.20 -6.95 15.63
N GLY A 113 -5.93 -7.98 15.24
CA GLY A 113 -6.67 -8.85 16.17
C GLY A 113 -8.00 -8.28 16.67
N SER A 114 -8.39 -7.07 16.23
CA SER A 114 -9.76 -6.59 16.49
C SER A 114 -10.77 -7.35 15.63
N GLU A 115 -12.02 -7.43 16.12
CA GLU A 115 -13.12 -7.96 15.31
C GLU A 115 -13.23 -7.12 14.04
N ALA A 116 -13.02 -7.76 12.90
CA ALA A 116 -13.27 -7.12 11.63
C ALA A 116 -14.79 -6.94 11.49
N ILE A 117 -15.21 -5.71 11.37
CA ILE A 117 -16.56 -5.43 10.89
C ILE A 117 -16.61 -6.03 9.48
N ASP A 118 -17.55 -6.93 9.24
CA ASP A 118 -17.78 -7.58 7.95
C ASP A 118 -18.40 -6.54 6.97
N ASP A 119 -17.71 -5.39 6.85
CA ASP A 119 -18.09 -4.32 5.94
C ASP A 119 -17.29 -4.50 4.64
N PRO A 120 -17.94 -4.95 3.55
CA PRO A 120 -17.30 -5.08 2.25
C PRO A 120 -16.77 -3.73 1.72
N ASN A 121 -17.22 -2.61 2.31
CA ASN A 121 -16.81 -1.26 1.93
C ASN A 121 -15.54 -0.81 2.66
N PHE A 122 -15.00 -1.62 3.52
CA PHE A 122 -13.86 -1.29 4.35
C PHE A 122 -12.65 -0.91 3.48
N ASN A 123 -12.21 0.33 3.60
CA ASN A 123 -11.06 0.93 2.90
C ASN A 123 -11.16 1.08 1.36
N CYS A 124 -12.33 0.97 0.75
CA CYS A 124 -12.48 1.27 -0.67
C CYS A 124 -12.87 2.74 -0.90
N LEU A 125 -11.92 3.57 -1.35
CA LEU A 125 -12.17 5.00 -1.66
C LEU A 125 -13.22 5.19 -2.76
N GLY A 126 -13.32 4.27 -3.72
CA GLY A 126 -14.32 4.31 -4.78
C GLY A 126 -15.76 4.21 -4.27
N ASN A 127 -15.96 3.66 -3.07
CA ASN A 127 -17.27 3.58 -2.42
C ASN A 127 -17.66 4.87 -1.69
N GLN A 128 -16.76 5.84 -1.58
CA GLN A 128 -16.99 7.12 -0.91
C GLN A 128 -17.52 8.21 -1.86
N GLY A 129 -18.07 7.82 -3.02
CA GLY A 129 -18.67 8.75 -3.98
C GLY A 129 -17.66 9.41 -4.93
N GLY A 130 -16.47 8.84 -5.07
CA GLY A 130 -15.50 9.29 -6.06
C GLY A 130 -16.02 9.15 -7.48
N ALA A 131 -15.63 10.08 -8.37
CA ALA A 131 -15.91 10.03 -9.79
C ALA A 131 -14.60 10.25 -10.57
N VAL A 132 -14.34 9.37 -11.52
CA VAL A 132 -13.22 9.47 -12.46
C VAL A 132 -13.79 9.50 -13.87
N TYR A 133 -13.27 10.37 -14.71
CA TYR A 133 -13.72 10.51 -16.09
C TYR A 133 -12.62 10.07 -17.04
N ASP A 134 -12.96 9.30 -18.05
CA ASP A 134 -12.05 9.00 -19.16
C ASP A 134 -11.98 10.19 -20.16
N ILE A 135 -11.16 10.01 -21.18
CA ILE A 135 -10.98 11.05 -22.22
C ILE A 135 -12.24 11.36 -23.02
N ASP A 136 -13.20 10.43 -23.05
CA ASP A 136 -14.49 10.59 -23.72
C ASP A 136 -15.55 11.19 -22.79
N GLY A 137 -15.16 11.57 -21.57
CA GLY A 137 -16.06 12.14 -20.55
C GLY A 137 -16.96 11.12 -19.86
N LYS A 138 -16.75 9.82 -20.08
CA LYS A 138 -17.51 8.77 -19.41
C LYS A 138 -17.06 8.62 -17.97
N GLN A 139 -18.03 8.61 -17.05
CA GLN A 139 -17.79 8.49 -15.63
C GLN A 139 -17.61 7.04 -15.17
N TYR A 140 -16.64 6.84 -14.29
CA TYR A 140 -16.38 5.60 -13.56
C TYR A 140 -16.31 5.89 -12.05
N SER A 141 -16.67 4.91 -11.23
CA SER A 141 -16.63 5.05 -9.77
C SER A 141 -15.20 5.03 -9.21
N CYS A 142 -14.22 4.53 -9.99
CA CYS A 142 -12.82 4.43 -9.58
C CYS A 142 -11.94 4.29 -10.83
N GLU A 143 -10.71 4.80 -10.78
CA GLU A 143 -9.72 4.68 -11.86
C GLU A 143 -9.40 3.23 -12.22
N THR A 144 -9.46 2.31 -11.26
CA THR A 144 -9.20 0.90 -11.52
C THR A 144 -10.31 0.21 -12.31
N LEU A 145 -11.48 0.83 -12.47
CA LEU A 145 -12.59 0.32 -13.29
C LEU A 145 -12.56 0.83 -14.73
N MET A 146 -11.64 1.73 -15.07
CA MET A 146 -11.54 2.33 -16.40
C MET A 146 -11.09 1.33 -17.48
N PRO A 147 -11.40 1.60 -18.77
CA PRO A 147 -10.98 0.77 -19.90
C PRO A 147 -9.47 0.54 -20.00
N LEU A 148 -8.67 1.49 -19.52
CA LEU A 148 -7.21 1.37 -19.47
C LEU A 148 -6.77 0.15 -18.63
N VAL A 149 -7.55 -0.22 -17.61
CA VAL A 149 -7.22 -1.33 -16.70
C VAL A 149 -7.78 -2.67 -17.22
N HIS A 150 -9.03 -2.69 -17.67
CA HIS A 150 -9.76 -3.93 -17.98
C HIS A 150 -10.11 -4.12 -19.45
N GLY A 151 -9.86 -3.13 -20.30
CA GLY A 151 -10.43 -3.04 -21.62
C GLY A 151 -11.90 -2.58 -21.59
N LEU A 152 -12.39 -2.02 -22.71
CA LEU A 152 -13.70 -1.37 -22.79
C LEU A 152 -14.87 -2.29 -22.37
N LYS A 153 -14.93 -3.50 -22.95
CA LYS A 153 -16.02 -4.45 -22.69
C LYS A 153 -16.12 -4.80 -21.20
N LYS A 154 -15.00 -5.18 -20.58
CA LYS A 154 -14.98 -5.58 -19.16
C LYS A 154 -15.26 -4.40 -18.25
N SER A 155 -14.73 -3.22 -18.56
CA SER A 155 -15.01 -2.01 -17.79
C SER A 155 -16.49 -1.64 -17.77
N ILE A 156 -17.21 -1.78 -18.89
CA ILE A 156 -18.66 -1.56 -18.93
C ILE A 156 -19.40 -2.56 -18.05
N GLU A 157 -18.99 -3.83 -18.09
CA GLU A 157 -19.59 -4.91 -17.29
C GLU A 157 -19.45 -4.66 -15.79
N ILE A 158 -18.25 -4.25 -15.34
CA ILE A 158 -17.91 -4.10 -13.93
C ILE A 158 -18.07 -2.67 -13.40
N ASN A 159 -18.44 -1.68 -14.21
CA ASN A 159 -18.60 -0.28 -13.81
C ASN A 159 -19.86 -0.07 -12.94
N ASN A 160 -20.04 -0.94 -11.97
CA ASN A 160 -21.04 -0.81 -10.94
C ASN A 160 -20.42 -1.26 -9.62
N LEU A 161 -19.72 -0.33 -8.97
CA LEU A 161 -19.01 -0.64 -7.73
C LEU A 161 -19.95 -1.16 -6.63
N ASN A 162 -21.17 -0.63 -6.54
CA ASN A 162 -22.17 -1.10 -5.59
C ASN A 162 -22.55 -2.58 -5.83
N ARG A 163 -22.60 -3.00 -7.09
CA ARG A 163 -22.81 -4.40 -7.42
C ARG A 163 -21.60 -5.25 -7.04
N LEU A 164 -20.40 -4.81 -7.41
CA LEU A 164 -19.16 -5.52 -7.05
C LEU A 164 -19.00 -5.67 -5.54
N MET A 165 -19.38 -4.65 -4.78
CA MET A 165 -19.31 -4.70 -3.32
C MET A 165 -20.36 -5.63 -2.70
N ARG A 166 -21.55 -5.75 -3.30
CA ARG A 166 -22.56 -6.73 -2.86
C ARG A 166 -22.18 -8.18 -3.18
N GLU A 167 -21.50 -8.37 -4.32
CA GLU A 167 -21.02 -9.70 -4.75
C GLU A 167 -19.68 -10.07 -4.10
N TYR A 168 -19.05 -9.13 -3.40
CA TYR A 168 -17.79 -9.34 -2.70
C TYR A 168 -17.99 -10.28 -1.52
N ALA A 169 -17.13 -11.27 -1.41
CA ALA A 169 -17.10 -12.19 -0.28
C ALA A 169 -15.67 -12.29 0.28
N THR A 170 -15.61 -12.61 1.56
CA THR A 170 -14.35 -12.91 2.26
C THR A 170 -14.29 -14.39 2.56
N ASP A 171 -13.22 -15.06 2.16
CA ASP A 171 -13.00 -16.48 2.42
C ASP A 171 -12.92 -16.79 3.91
N ALA A 172 -13.25 -18.03 4.27
CA ALA A 172 -13.24 -18.49 5.66
C ALA A 172 -11.86 -18.34 6.34
N GLU A 173 -10.79 -18.55 5.59
CA GLU A 173 -9.42 -18.35 6.08
C GLU A 173 -9.12 -16.87 6.37
N CYS A 174 -9.55 -15.97 5.47
CA CYS A 174 -9.41 -14.53 5.67
C CYS A 174 -10.24 -14.04 6.86
N ARG A 175 -11.43 -14.60 7.08
CA ARG A 175 -12.30 -14.25 8.24
C ARG A 175 -11.66 -14.59 9.58
N LYS A 176 -10.84 -15.65 9.63
CA LYS A 176 -10.08 -16.06 10.81
C LYS A 176 -8.75 -15.34 10.97
N CYS A 177 -8.33 -14.56 9.97
CA CYS A 177 -7.04 -13.89 9.97
C CYS A 177 -7.07 -12.67 10.92
N PRO A 178 -6.18 -12.58 11.90
CA PRO A 178 -6.14 -11.44 12.82
C PRO A 178 -5.80 -10.11 12.13
N ALA A 179 -5.27 -10.16 10.90
CA ALA A 179 -4.99 -8.98 10.09
C ALA A 179 -6.19 -8.49 9.27
N LEU A 180 -7.35 -9.15 9.33
CA LEU A 180 -8.49 -8.85 8.45
C LEU A 180 -8.91 -7.37 8.54
N ALA A 181 -8.97 -6.81 9.75
CA ALA A 181 -9.40 -5.43 9.99
C ALA A 181 -8.53 -4.35 9.31
N ILE A 182 -7.26 -4.68 9.02
CA ILE A 182 -6.29 -3.75 8.41
C ILE A 182 -5.80 -4.22 7.04
N CYS A 183 -6.21 -5.40 6.58
CA CYS A 183 -5.76 -5.96 5.33
C CYS A 183 -6.45 -5.29 4.14
N PRO A 184 -5.70 -4.59 3.25
CA PRO A 184 -6.29 -3.92 2.11
C PRO A 184 -6.79 -4.92 1.07
N THR A 185 -7.81 -4.51 0.32
CA THR A 185 -8.29 -5.23 -0.84
C THR A 185 -8.79 -4.29 -1.91
N CYS A 186 -8.73 -4.70 -3.16
CA CYS A 186 -9.31 -3.99 -4.30
C CYS A 186 -10.09 -4.97 -5.17
N PRO A 187 -11.44 -4.99 -5.10
CA PRO A 187 -12.26 -5.91 -5.90
C PRO A 187 -11.98 -5.81 -7.40
N SER A 188 -11.77 -4.61 -7.93
CA SER A 188 -11.45 -4.41 -9.34
C SER A 188 -10.13 -5.08 -9.74
N MET A 189 -9.07 -4.88 -8.95
CA MET A 189 -7.76 -5.49 -9.23
C MET A 189 -7.79 -7.01 -8.99
N ASN A 190 -8.58 -7.48 -8.04
CA ASN A 190 -8.83 -8.91 -7.87
C ASN A 190 -9.48 -9.52 -9.12
N ILE A 191 -10.47 -8.85 -9.73
CA ILE A 191 -11.06 -9.29 -11.00
C ILE A 191 -9.99 -9.33 -12.11
N LYS A 192 -9.16 -8.31 -12.22
CA LYS A 192 -8.13 -8.23 -13.26
C LYS A 192 -7.14 -9.40 -13.18
N TYR A 193 -6.63 -9.68 -12.00
CA TYR A 193 -5.53 -10.64 -11.83
C TYR A 193 -6.00 -12.06 -11.45
N ARG A 194 -7.24 -12.23 -11.01
CA ARG A 194 -7.76 -13.49 -10.44
C ARG A 194 -9.14 -13.90 -10.92
N GLY A 195 -9.80 -13.05 -11.71
CA GLY A 195 -11.12 -13.33 -12.25
C GLY A 195 -12.27 -13.23 -11.24
N THR A 196 -12.02 -12.85 -9.99
CA THR A 196 -13.04 -12.70 -8.94
C THR A 196 -12.85 -11.40 -8.16
N SER A 197 -13.96 -10.81 -7.68
CA SER A 197 -13.90 -9.65 -6.77
C SER A 197 -13.52 -10.03 -5.34
N ASN A 198 -13.61 -11.30 -4.97
CA ASN A 198 -13.51 -11.79 -3.60
C ASN A 198 -12.15 -11.60 -2.97
N LYS A 199 -12.13 -11.43 -1.64
CA LYS A 199 -10.92 -11.48 -0.82
C LYS A 199 -10.64 -12.94 -0.43
N SER A 200 -9.47 -13.42 -0.80
CA SER A 200 -9.08 -14.81 -0.58
C SER A 200 -7.59 -14.92 -0.27
N ALA A 201 -7.23 -15.67 0.76
CA ALA A 201 -5.84 -15.96 1.11
C ALA A 201 -5.15 -16.86 0.06
N THR A 202 -5.88 -17.80 -0.50
CA THR A 202 -5.35 -18.74 -1.50
C THR A 202 -5.21 -18.10 -2.88
N LEU A 203 -6.14 -17.21 -3.23
CA LEU A 203 -6.12 -16.49 -4.49
C LEU A 203 -5.30 -15.19 -4.42
N THR A 204 -5.07 -14.64 -3.20
CA THR A 204 -4.32 -13.40 -3.05
C THR A 204 -2.86 -13.64 -2.76
N THR A 205 -2.09 -13.71 -3.79
CA THR A 205 -0.62 -13.67 -3.71
C THR A 205 -0.09 -12.38 -3.05
N THR A 206 -0.88 -11.31 -3.00
CA THR A 206 -0.61 -10.10 -2.22
C THR A 206 -0.58 -10.37 -0.70
N CYS A 207 -1.18 -11.46 -0.22
CA CYS A 207 -1.22 -11.81 1.21
C CYS A 207 0.19 -11.93 1.81
N LYS A 208 1.14 -12.56 1.10
CA LYS A 208 2.54 -12.68 1.57
C LYS A 208 3.19 -11.30 1.74
N ALA A 209 3.10 -10.46 0.71
CA ALA A 209 3.65 -9.10 0.79
C ALA A 209 3.01 -8.28 1.92
N PHE A 210 1.70 -8.43 2.12
CA PHE A 210 1.02 -7.73 3.19
C PHE A 210 1.44 -8.22 4.58
N LYS A 211 1.65 -9.51 4.78
CA LYS A 211 2.20 -10.04 6.03
C LYS A 211 3.60 -9.53 6.32
N VAL A 212 4.47 -9.50 5.30
CA VAL A 212 5.81 -8.90 5.39
C VAL A 212 5.70 -7.42 5.77
N GLN A 213 4.83 -6.68 5.10
CA GLN A 213 4.57 -5.26 5.37
C GLN A 213 4.13 -5.04 6.82
N LEU A 214 3.20 -5.85 7.33
CA LEU A 214 2.74 -5.80 8.73
C LEU A 214 3.88 -6.04 9.71
N LYS A 215 4.62 -7.13 9.52
CA LYS A 215 5.76 -7.50 10.39
C LYS A 215 6.80 -6.39 10.43
N MET A 216 7.18 -5.86 9.27
CA MET A 216 8.20 -4.82 9.20
C MET A 216 7.71 -3.46 9.71
N SER A 217 6.41 -3.17 9.58
CA SER A 217 5.80 -1.99 10.20
C SER A 217 5.81 -2.08 11.71
N ALA A 218 5.45 -3.23 12.27
CA ALA A 218 5.52 -3.48 13.71
C ALA A 218 6.96 -3.37 14.23
N TYR A 219 7.93 -3.94 13.50
CA TYR A 219 9.34 -3.84 13.83
C TYR A 219 9.84 -2.37 13.83
N LEU A 220 9.54 -1.62 12.78
CA LEU A 220 9.87 -0.19 12.69
C LEU A 220 9.26 0.59 13.88
N PHE A 221 8.01 0.30 14.20
CA PHE A 221 7.30 0.98 15.28
C PHE A 221 7.99 0.71 16.63
N MET A 222 8.32 -0.54 16.93
CA MET A 222 9.04 -0.91 18.15
C MET A 222 10.39 -0.19 18.24
N LEU A 223 11.19 -0.20 17.17
CA LEU A 223 12.49 0.49 17.14
C LEU A 223 12.37 2.01 17.35
N LYS A 224 11.35 2.65 16.76
CA LYS A 224 11.17 4.11 16.90
C LYS A 224 10.76 4.54 18.30
N TYR A 225 10.04 3.70 19.01
CA TYR A 225 9.49 4.03 20.33
C TYR A 225 10.17 3.30 21.47
N GLU A 226 11.27 2.58 21.21
CA GLU A 226 12.09 1.91 22.23
C GLU A 226 12.51 2.89 23.35
N ASP A 227 12.99 4.07 22.98
CA ASP A 227 13.37 5.12 23.92
C ASP A 227 12.22 5.58 24.83
N TYR A 228 11.00 5.67 24.30
CA TYR A 228 9.82 6.03 25.09
C TYR A 228 9.48 4.95 26.10
N ILE A 229 9.57 3.68 25.68
CA ILE A 229 9.33 2.52 26.54
C ILE A 229 10.34 2.51 27.68
N MET A 230 11.62 2.69 27.37
CA MET A 230 12.71 2.62 28.32
C MET A 230 12.72 3.78 29.34
N ARG A 231 12.27 4.96 28.93
CA ARG A 231 12.25 6.15 29.83
C ARG A 231 11.03 6.21 30.74
N GLY A 232 10.03 5.35 30.56
CA GLY A 232 8.77 5.40 31.32
C GLY A 232 8.05 6.74 31.22
N SER A 233 8.25 7.47 30.12
CA SER A 233 7.64 8.77 29.86
C SER A 233 6.13 8.62 29.66
N ASP A 234 5.36 9.69 29.87
CA ASP A 234 3.95 9.75 29.48
C ASP A 234 3.82 9.52 27.96
N VAL A 235 3.49 8.28 27.59
CA VAL A 235 3.37 7.86 26.20
C VAL A 235 1.93 8.14 25.75
N PRO A 236 1.72 8.87 24.64
CA PRO A 236 0.38 9.10 24.12
C PRO A 236 -0.38 7.79 23.87
N SER A 237 -1.68 7.75 24.15
CA SER A 237 -2.49 6.52 24.04
C SER A 237 -2.37 5.85 22.67
N PHE A 238 -2.39 6.63 21.57
CA PHE A 238 -2.24 6.08 20.23
C PHE A 238 -0.91 5.35 20.01
N VAL A 239 0.15 5.75 20.71
CA VAL A 239 1.47 5.06 20.67
C VAL A 239 1.38 3.75 21.42
N LEU A 240 0.75 3.73 22.60
CA LEU A 240 0.53 2.50 23.37
C LEU A 240 -0.30 1.49 22.59
N ASP A 241 -1.40 1.92 21.99
CA ASP A 241 -2.27 1.05 21.17
C ASP A 241 -1.51 0.43 19.99
N ASN A 242 -0.66 1.21 19.35
CA ASN A 242 0.18 0.72 18.26
C ASN A 242 1.33 -0.18 18.73
N LEU A 243 1.92 0.06 19.90
CA LEU A 243 2.91 -0.82 20.52
C LEU A 243 2.30 -2.18 20.89
N GLU A 244 1.09 -2.16 21.44
CA GLU A 244 0.34 -3.39 21.72
C GLU A 244 0.02 -4.15 20.44
N GLY A 245 -0.48 -3.46 19.39
CA GLY A 245 -0.69 -4.03 18.07
C GLY A 245 0.59 -4.61 17.47
N SER A 246 1.72 -3.89 17.59
CA SER A 246 3.03 -4.36 17.12
C SER A 246 3.47 -5.64 17.84
N THR A 247 3.30 -5.70 19.17
CA THR A 247 3.63 -6.88 19.97
C THR A 247 2.78 -8.08 19.55
N ARG A 248 1.47 -7.89 19.34
CA ARG A 248 0.57 -8.94 18.85
C ARG A 248 0.98 -9.43 17.47
N ILE A 249 1.36 -8.53 16.56
CA ILE A 249 1.83 -8.89 15.20
C ILE A 249 3.11 -9.74 15.28
N LEU A 250 4.11 -9.27 16.00
CA LEU A 250 5.42 -9.95 16.08
C LEU A 250 5.33 -11.31 16.79
N SER A 251 4.39 -11.48 17.73
CA SER A 251 4.21 -12.73 18.46
C SER A 251 3.33 -13.77 17.72
N ASN A 252 2.38 -13.34 16.88
CA ASN A 252 1.34 -14.23 16.34
C ASN A 252 1.29 -14.32 14.83
N LEU A 253 1.97 -13.43 14.09
CA LEU A 253 1.94 -13.45 12.64
C LEU A 253 3.00 -14.41 12.09
N SER A 254 2.58 -15.61 11.72
CA SER A 254 3.40 -16.52 10.90
C SER A 254 3.43 -16.04 9.45
N LEU A 255 4.62 -16.00 8.88
CA LEU A 255 4.84 -15.66 7.46
C LEU A 255 4.55 -16.83 6.54
#